data_516e59de3933be15ca93f2d8c6c533ef
#
_entry.id   516e59de3933be15ca93f2d8c6c533ef
#
_cell.length_a   1.000
_cell.length_b   1.000
_cell.length_c   1.000
_cell.angle_alpha   90.00
_cell.angle_beta   90.00
_cell.angle_gamma   90.00
#
_symmetry.space_group_name_H-M   'P 1'
#
loop_
_entity.id
_entity.type
_entity.pdbx_description
1 polymer ?
#
loop_
_entity_poly.entity_id
_entity_poly.type
_entity_poly.pdbx_seq_one_letter_code
_entity_poly.pdbx_strand_id
1 'polypeptide(L)'
;MPPISFKSLFTGSDDLRSETAKIEPDLYDSLTSLFPGERKRTEARVVKIAETEPRQMVTVLLRYYEDENDKVKESVKALLTDISKNPAGKEAIVDNVSNLNRDVRRGVKRAIEDIWGPPAAPYASLYEQTIMLMGFARKRDVPVDDIERLAEISKKTFLEGETLRAISDISQCLEFVKLRYRNVENLKNYLAEMLRTIPELTKMGVSTNSMEESLKTALNASRNRQFDYTNDLIEGRMRELEIRDELESIGQTIKEKVSVRPEMQLADLNGMDVWAFEKMSEIIQMTTASNLTGTRSISLKGLHSFLVNEFSTYYENNARKRVEEKDPSALFTVYIIGIVSLKLVSDLIPVAAEEIYQQYYRGLERDPSILTVTWPEIVMRLAK
;
A
#
# COMPACT_ATOMS: atom_id res chain seq x y z
N MET A 1 -19.24 -15.42 -19.10
CA MET A 1 -19.15 -16.58 -18.20
C MET A 1 -19.72 -16.13 -16.85
N PRO A 2 -20.62 -16.90 -16.23
CA PRO A 2 -21.14 -16.53 -14.91
C PRO A 2 -20.02 -16.64 -13.87
N PRO A 3 -20.03 -15.79 -12.83
CA PRO A 3 -19.03 -15.85 -11.75
C PRO A 3 -19.18 -17.20 -11.04
N ILE A 4 -18.05 -17.88 -10.82
CA ILE A 4 -18.00 -19.10 -10.02
C ILE A 4 -18.31 -18.71 -8.59
N SER A 5 -19.52 -19.04 -8.16
CA SER A 5 -19.99 -18.76 -6.80
C SER A 5 -19.26 -19.68 -5.82
N PHE A 6 -18.58 -19.11 -4.84
CA PHE A 6 -17.97 -19.82 -3.71
C PHE A 6 -18.96 -20.69 -2.90
N LYS A 7 -20.27 -20.52 -3.12
CA LYS A 7 -21.31 -21.36 -2.53
C LYS A 7 -21.34 -22.79 -3.07
N SER A 8 -20.80 -23.04 -4.26
CA SER A 8 -20.81 -24.39 -4.85
C SER A 8 -19.74 -25.34 -4.26
N LEU A 9 -18.83 -24.84 -3.44
CA LEU A 9 -17.81 -25.66 -2.78
C LEU A 9 -18.30 -26.31 -1.47
N PHE A 10 -19.50 -25.97 -0.98
CA PHE A 10 -20.01 -26.43 0.32
C PHE A 10 -21.42 -27.06 0.29
N THR A 11 -22.06 -27.16 -0.88
CA THR A 11 -23.32 -27.90 -1.01
C THR A 11 -23.10 -29.17 -1.81
N GLY A 12 -22.48 -30.15 -1.18
CA GLY A 12 -22.53 -31.54 -1.65
C GLY A 12 -23.91 -32.09 -1.39
N SER A 13 -24.65 -32.41 -2.45
CA SER A 13 -25.83 -33.28 -2.38
C SER A 13 -25.42 -34.68 -1.91
N ASP A 14 -26.16 -35.20 -0.94
CA ASP A 14 -25.88 -36.41 -0.15
C ASP A 14 -25.94 -37.76 -0.88
N ASP A 15 -25.81 -37.84 -2.21
CA ASP A 15 -26.13 -39.09 -2.92
C ASP A 15 -25.05 -39.76 -3.77
N LEU A 16 -23.80 -39.22 -3.75
CA LEU A 16 -22.66 -39.98 -4.30
C LEU A 16 -21.43 -39.69 -3.38
N ARG A 17 -21.26 -40.50 -2.35
CA ARG A 17 -19.99 -40.50 -1.60
C ARG A 17 -18.86 -40.72 -2.61
N SER A 18 -17.97 -39.74 -2.73
CA SER A 18 -16.79 -39.81 -3.61
C SER A 18 -15.98 -41.07 -3.30
N GLU A 19 -15.28 -41.62 -4.24
CA GLU A 19 -14.40 -42.77 -4.00
C GLU A 19 -13.33 -42.45 -2.95
N THR A 20 -12.89 -41.18 -2.91
CA THR A 20 -12.00 -40.64 -1.85
C THR A 20 -12.65 -40.78 -0.47
N ALA A 21 -13.91 -40.40 -0.30
CA ALA A 21 -14.61 -40.50 0.97
C ALA A 21 -14.84 -41.96 1.43
N LYS A 22 -14.84 -42.91 0.53
CA LYS A 22 -14.95 -44.35 0.83
C LYS A 22 -13.64 -44.96 1.33
N ILE A 23 -12.49 -44.46 0.87
CA ILE A 23 -11.16 -44.97 1.25
C ILE A 23 -10.53 -44.25 2.44
N GLU A 24 -10.90 -42.95 2.66
CA GLU A 24 -10.29 -42.11 3.69
C GLU A 24 -10.31 -42.74 5.09
N PRO A 25 -11.39 -43.34 5.58
CA PRO A 25 -11.42 -43.94 6.92
C PRO A 25 -10.40 -45.07 7.17
N ASP A 26 -10.11 -45.85 6.12
CA ASP A 26 -9.24 -47.02 6.23
C ASP A 26 -7.82 -46.75 5.71
N LEU A 27 -7.58 -45.54 5.19
CA LEU A 27 -6.34 -45.20 4.48
C LEU A 27 -5.13 -45.30 5.41
N TYR A 28 -5.21 -44.72 6.60
CA TYR A 28 -4.12 -44.70 7.56
C TYR A 28 -3.71 -46.12 7.99
N ASP A 29 -4.68 -46.95 8.39
CA ASP A 29 -4.45 -48.33 8.82
C ASP A 29 -3.86 -49.17 7.67
N SER A 30 -4.35 -48.98 6.46
CA SER A 30 -3.84 -49.68 5.28
C SER A 30 -2.39 -49.30 4.93
N LEU A 31 -2.01 -48.01 5.08
CA LEU A 31 -0.64 -47.54 4.83
C LEU A 31 0.33 -48.01 5.94
N THR A 32 -0.16 -48.23 7.18
CA THR A 32 0.60 -48.75 8.29
C THR A 32 0.66 -50.29 8.34
N SER A 33 -0.14 -50.98 7.54
CA SER A 33 -0.25 -52.46 7.53
C SER A 33 1.13 -53.13 7.44
N LEU A 34 1.29 -54.15 8.27
CA LEU A 34 2.47 -55.02 8.27
C LEU A 34 2.53 -55.93 7.04
N PHE A 35 1.41 -56.03 6.29
CA PHE A 35 1.36 -56.86 5.07
C PHE A 35 1.71 -56.05 3.80
N PRO A 36 2.86 -56.29 3.20
CA PRO A 36 3.28 -55.53 2.03
C PRO A 36 2.31 -55.60 0.85
N GLY A 37 1.57 -56.68 0.71
CA GLY A 37 0.59 -56.88 -0.33
C GLY A 37 -0.67 -55.99 -0.17
N GLU A 38 -1.12 -55.72 1.03
CA GLU A 38 -2.22 -54.80 1.34
C GLU A 38 -1.82 -53.35 1.05
N ARG A 39 -0.67 -52.94 1.53
CA ARG A 39 -0.14 -51.60 1.29
C ARG A 39 -0.04 -51.31 -0.20
N LYS A 40 0.57 -52.18 -1.02
CA LYS A 40 0.66 -52.03 -2.45
C LYS A 40 -0.72 -51.92 -3.16
N ARG A 41 -1.70 -52.71 -2.68
CA ARG A 41 -3.08 -52.64 -3.22
C ARG A 41 -3.72 -51.31 -2.91
N THR A 42 -3.55 -50.79 -1.71
CA THR A 42 -4.06 -49.49 -1.29
C THR A 42 -3.38 -48.36 -2.08
N GLU A 43 -2.06 -48.39 -2.22
CA GLU A 43 -1.29 -47.41 -3.02
C GLU A 43 -1.81 -47.39 -4.49
N ALA A 44 -1.97 -48.54 -5.12
CA ALA A 44 -2.50 -48.60 -6.48
C ALA A 44 -3.94 -48.08 -6.59
N ARG A 45 -4.78 -48.35 -5.58
CA ARG A 45 -6.15 -47.82 -5.51
C ARG A 45 -6.17 -46.31 -5.34
N VAL A 46 -5.33 -45.75 -4.49
CA VAL A 46 -5.16 -44.32 -4.26
C VAL A 46 -4.79 -43.60 -5.57
N VAL A 47 -3.79 -44.10 -6.29
CA VAL A 47 -3.37 -43.52 -7.58
C VAL A 47 -4.52 -43.54 -8.58
N LYS A 48 -5.25 -44.64 -8.66
CA LYS A 48 -6.42 -44.76 -9.55
C LYS A 48 -7.53 -43.76 -9.20
N ILE A 49 -7.84 -43.58 -7.91
CA ILE A 49 -8.84 -42.59 -7.45
C ILE A 49 -8.34 -41.17 -7.76
N ALA A 50 -7.05 -40.90 -7.59
CA ALA A 50 -6.48 -39.61 -7.92
C ALA A 50 -6.56 -39.24 -9.41
N GLU A 51 -6.74 -40.21 -10.32
CA GLU A 51 -7.00 -39.91 -11.75
C GLU A 51 -8.40 -39.30 -11.96
N THR A 52 -9.38 -39.66 -11.14
CA THR A 52 -10.78 -39.21 -11.25
C THR A 52 -11.13 -38.10 -10.26
N GLU A 53 -10.55 -38.13 -9.07
CA GLU A 53 -10.79 -37.20 -7.96
C GLU A 53 -9.49 -36.61 -7.41
N PRO A 54 -8.64 -35.94 -8.24
CA PRO A 54 -7.30 -35.55 -7.85
C PRO A 54 -7.30 -34.58 -6.66
N ARG A 55 -8.23 -33.61 -6.63
CA ARG A 55 -8.27 -32.59 -5.58
C ARG A 55 -8.59 -33.19 -4.20
N GLN A 56 -9.60 -34.07 -4.12
CA GLN A 56 -10.00 -34.70 -2.87
C GLN A 56 -8.89 -35.61 -2.35
N MET A 57 -8.39 -36.49 -3.20
CA MET A 57 -7.36 -37.47 -2.83
C MET A 57 -6.05 -36.78 -2.38
N VAL A 58 -5.59 -35.77 -3.14
CA VAL A 58 -4.41 -34.99 -2.76
C VAL A 58 -4.63 -34.29 -1.41
N THR A 59 -5.81 -33.71 -1.16
CA THR A 59 -6.12 -33.07 0.13
C THR A 59 -6.02 -34.06 1.30
N VAL A 60 -6.52 -35.27 1.12
CA VAL A 60 -6.42 -36.33 2.15
C VAL A 60 -4.97 -36.73 2.39
N LEU A 61 -4.20 -36.98 1.35
CA LEU A 61 -2.78 -37.35 1.46
C LEU A 61 -1.94 -36.26 2.13
N LEU A 62 -2.18 -35.00 1.80
CA LEU A 62 -1.43 -33.87 2.37
C LEU A 62 -1.64 -33.72 3.89
N ARG A 63 -2.72 -34.22 4.48
CA ARG A 63 -2.90 -34.26 5.94
C ARG A 63 -1.88 -35.15 6.64
N TYR A 64 -1.44 -36.20 5.96
CA TYR A 64 -0.49 -37.19 6.49
C TYR A 64 0.96 -36.95 6.00
N TYR A 65 1.22 -35.88 5.28
CA TYR A 65 2.54 -35.62 4.70
C TYR A 65 3.64 -35.43 5.75
N GLU A 66 3.30 -34.86 6.90
CA GLU A 66 4.20 -34.67 8.05
C GLU A 66 3.78 -35.53 9.24
N ASP A 67 3.20 -36.71 8.98
CA ASP A 67 2.80 -37.65 10.02
C ASP A 67 4.03 -38.09 10.85
N GLU A 68 3.82 -38.39 12.12
CA GLU A 68 4.88 -38.87 13.02
C GLU A 68 5.37 -40.27 12.66
N ASN A 69 4.54 -41.05 11.95
CA ASN A 69 4.89 -42.38 11.45
C ASN A 69 5.65 -42.28 10.11
N ASP A 70 6.94 -42.54 10.15
CA ASP A 70 7.82 -42.51 9.00
C ASP A 70 7.33 -43.34 7.81
N LYS A 71 6.71 -44.51 8.08
CA LYS A 71 6.15 -45.37 7.01
C LYS A 71 5.00 -44.71 6.28
N VAL A 72 4.11 -44.03 6.99
CA VAL A 72 2.99 -43.28 6.42
C VAL A 72 3.56 -42.13 5.60
N LYS A 73 4.47 -41.38 6.18
CA LYS A 73 5.13 -40.24 5.53
C LYS A 73 5.81 -40.63 4.21
N GLU A 74 6.60 -41.70 4.22
CA GLU A 74 7.27 -42.19 3.02
C GLU A 74 6.28 -42.66 1.93
N SER A 75 5.23 -43.41 2.33
CA SER A 75 4.19 -43.85 1.40
C SER A 75 3.42 -42.67 0.82
N VAL A 76 3.04 -41.69 1.62
CA VAL A 76 2.35 -40.47 1.18
C VAL A 76 3.22 -39.66 0.22
N LYS A 77 4.51 -39.50 0.53
CA LYS A 77 5.47 -38.83 -0.35
C LYS A 77 5.61 -39.54 -1.70
N ALA A 78 5.72 -40.83 -1.71
CA ALA A 78 5.77 -41.63 -2.94
C ALA A 78 4.49 -41.50 -3.76
N LEU A 79 3.32 -41.57 -3.10
CA LEU A 79 2.01 -41.43 -3.74
C LEU A 79 1.82 -40.04 -4.38
N LEU A 80 2.15 -38.97 -3.66
CA LEU A 80 2.05 -37.61 -4.20
C LEU A 80 3.04 -37.39 -5.35
N THR A 81 4.23 -37.99 -5.27
CA THR A 81 5.20 -37.95 -6.38
C THR A 81 4.64 -38.66 -7.62
N ASP A 82 3.97 -39.82 -7.48
CA ASP A 82 3.35 -40.52 -8.59
C ASP A 82 2.15 -39.73 -9.15
N ILE A 83 1.28 -39.19 -8.31
CA ILE A 83 0.15 -38.38 -8.69
C ILE A 83 0.62 -37.10 -9.41
N SER A 84 1.74 -36.52 -9.01
CA SER A 84 2.31 -35.33 -9.66
C SER A 84 2.83 -35.54 -11.08
N LYS A 85 2.97 -36.77 -11.53
CA LYS A 85 3.31 -37.08 -12.93
C LYS A 85 2.15 -36.70 -13.88
N ASN A 86 0.92 -36.65 -13.36
CA ASN A 86 -0.27 -36.21 -14.10
C ASN A 86 -0.46 -34.67 -13.91
N PRO A 87 -0.74 -33.91 -14.99
CA PRO A 87 -1.02 -32.46 -14.88
C PRO A 87 -2.13 -32.11 -13.88
N ALA A 88 -3.23 -32.87 -13.84
CA ALA A 88 -4.32 -32.66 -12.90
C ALA A 88 -3.88 -32.89 -11.42
N GLY A 89 -2.99 -33.85 -11.20
CA GLY A 89 -2.41 -34.11 -9.88
C GLY A 89 -1.48 -33.00 -9.44
N LYS A 90 -0.63 -32.51 -10.35
CA LYS A 90 0.23 -31.33 -10.10
C LYS A 90 -0.61 -30.12 -9.68
N GLU A 91 -1.64 -29.80 -10.45
CA GLU A 91 -2.53 -28.69 -10.18
C GLU A 91 -3.22 -28.86 -8.82
N ALA A 92 -3.72 -30.06 -8.51
CA ALA A 92 -4.34 -30.37 -7.25
C ALA A 92 -3.42 -30.16 -6.04
N ILE A 93 -2.12 -30.44 -6.16
CA ILE A 93 -1.15 -30.16 -5.09
C ILE A 93 -1.03 -28.64 -4.87
N VAL A 94 -0.84 -27.88 -5.95
CA VAL A 94 -0.69 -26.42 -5.85
C VAL A 94 -1.97 -25.74 -5.33
N ASP A 95 -3.14 -26.18 -5.74
CA ASP A 95 -4.43 -25.65 -5.28
C ASP A 95 -4.63 -25.76 -3.76
N ASN A 96 -3.99 -26.75 -3.12
CA ASN A 96 -4.07 -26.94 -1.67
C ASN A 96 -3.19 -25.96 -0.86
N VAL A 97 -2.38 -25.12 -1.50
CA VAL A 97 -1.56 -24.10 -0.82
C VAL A 97 -2.41 -23.15 0.02
N SER A 98 -3.61 -22.83 -0.43
CA SER A 98 -4.58 -21.97 0.27
C SER A 98 -5.65 -22.73 1.06
N ASN A 99 -5.47 -24.01 1.33
CA ASN A 99 -6.44 -24.83 2.07
C ASN A 99 -6.70 -24.27 3.48
N LEU A 100 -7.93 -24.34 3.96
CA LEU A 100 -8.30 -23.88 5.30
C LEU A 100 -7.66 -24.67 6.42
N ASN A 101 -7.42 -25.97 6.18
CA ASN A 101 -6.73 -26.83 7.15
C ASN A 101 -5.24 -26.51 7.19
N ARG A 102 -4.72 -26.21 8.40
CA ARG A 102 -3.32 -25.85 8.61
C ARG A 102 -2.35 -26.99 8.28
N ASP A 103 -2.73 -28.22 8.59
CA ASP A 103 -1.85 -29.38 8.37
C ASP A 103 -1.72 -29.66 6.87
N VAL A 104 -2.81 -29.53 6.11
CA VAL A 104 -2.77 -29.60 4.64
C VAL A 104 -1.84 -28.51 4.07
N ARG A 105 -1.95 -27.26 4.53
CA ARG A 105 -1.06 -26.16 4.06
C ARG A 105 0.40 -26.43 4.39
N ARG A 106 0.69 -27.01 5.55
CA ARG A 106 2.07 -27.37 5.92
C ARG A 106 2.59 -28.49 5.04
N GLY A 107 1.77 -29.54 4.86
CA GLY A 107 2.10 -30.68 4.00
C GLY A 107 2.35 -30.27 2.56
N VAL A 108 1.53 -29.38 1.97
CA VAL A 108 1.71 -28.94 0.59
C VAL A 108 3.02 -28.16 0.35
N LYS A 109 3.45 -27.33 1.30
CA LYS A 109 4.71 -26.58 1.17
C LYS A 109 5.90 -27.55 1.08
N ARG A 110 5.89 -28.56 1.92
CA ARG A 110 6.91 -29.62 1.90
C ARG A 110 6.82 -30.49 0.64
N ALA A 111 5.61 -30.86 0.23
CA ALA A 111 5.40 -31.62 -0.99
C ALA A 111 5.92 -30.87 -2.24
N ILE A 112 5.68 -29.56 -2.34
CA ILE A 112 6.21 -28.73 -3.42
C ILE A 112 7.73 -28.71 -3.41
N GLU A 113 8.35 -28.52 -2.26
CA GLU A 113 9.82 -28.55 -2.12
C GLU A 113 10.40 -29.92 -2.51
N ASP A 114 9.78 -31.01 -2.04
CA ASP A 114 10.25 -32.36 -2.31
C ASP A 114 10.05 -32.81 -3.76
N ILE A 115 8.96 -32.39 -4.43
CA ILE A 115 8.61 -32.80 -5.79
C ILE A 115 9.31 -31.93 -6.85
N TRP A 116 9.36 -30.61 -6.63
CA TRP A 116 9.94 -29.66 -7.61
C TRP A 116 11.31 -29.14 -7.21
N GLY A 117 11.83 -29.56 -6.04
CA GLY A 117 13.12 -29.16 -5.50
C GLY A 117 13.09 -27.85 -4.68
N PRO A 118 14.21 -27.58 -3.95
CA PRO A 118 14.32 -26.42 -3.06
C PRO A 118 14.01 -25.06 -3.70
N PRO A 119 14.30 -24.80 -5.00
CA PRO A 119 13.93 -23.53 -5.64
C PRO A 119 12.43 -23.27 -5.71
N ALA A 120 11.59 -24.30 -5.54
CA ALA A 120 10.12 -24.16 -5.57
C ALA A 120 9.51 -23.75 -4.22
N ALA A 121 10.22 -23.91 -3.11
CA ALA A 121 9.70 -23.58 -1.77
C ALA A 121 9.24 -22.11 -1.62
N PRO A 122 9.94 -21.08 -2.14
CA PRO A 122 9.48 -19.70 -2.10
C PRO A 122 8.14 -19.48 -2.82
N TYR A 123 7.93 -20.18 -3.96
CA TYR A 123 6.68 -20.06 -4.72
C TYR A 123 5.47 -20.44 -3.87
N ALA A 124 5.50 -21.57 -3.19
CA ALA A 124 4.38 -22.02 -2.34
C ALA A 124 4.00 -20.99 -1.28
N SER A 125 5.02 -20.39 -0.64
CA SER A 125 4.79 -19.38 0.40
C SER A 125 4.23 -18.08 -0.15
N LEU A 126 4.71 -17.60 -1.29
CA LEU A 126 4.23 -16.39 -1.94
C LEU A 126 2.83 -16.59 -2.50
N TYR A 127 2.54 -17.73 -3.12
CA TYR A 127 1.22 -18.07 -3.65
C TYR A 127 0.18 -18.13 -2.54
N GLU A 128 0.49 -18.81 -1.40
CA GLU A 128 -0.40 -18.81 -0.22
C GLU A 128 -0.71 -17.39 0.26
N GLN A 129 0.31 -16.58 0.48
CA GLN A 129 0.15 -15.19 0.95
C GLN A 129 -0.73 -14.38 -0.01
N THR A 130 -0.49 -14.52 -1.31
CA THR A 130 -1.24 -13.80 -2.34
C THR A 130 -2.71 -14.20 -2.33
N ILE A 131 -3.03 -15.50 -2.35
CA ILE A 131 -4.41 -15.99 -2.33
C ILE A 131 -5.14 -15.59 -1.03
N MET A 132 -4.46 -15.73 0.12
CA MET A 132 -5.06 -15.34 1.40
C MET A 132 -5.34 -13.84 1.46
N LEU A 133 -4.40 -13.01 1.00
CA LEU A 133 -4.57 -11.55 0.99
C LEU A 133 -5.66 -11.13 0.00
N MET A 134 -5.76 -11.73 -1.18
CA MET A 134 -6.87 -11.51 -2.11
C MET A 134 -8.22 -11.87 -1.49
N GLY A 135 -8.30 -13.00 -0.79
CA GLY A 135 -9.50 -13.39 -0.04
C GLY A 135 -9.88 -12.38 1.05
N PHE A 136 -8.90 -11.80 1.71
CA PHE A 136 -9.09 -10.76 2.70
C PHE A 136 -9.55 -9.44 2.06
N ALA A 137 -8.92 -9.07 0.96
CA ALA A 137 -9.26 -7.88 0.17
C ALA A 137 -10.71 -7.92 -0.34
N ARG A 138 -11.17 -9.07 -0.88
CA ARG A 138 -12.56 -9.27 -1.32
C ARG A 138 -13.59 -9.08 -0.21
N LYS A 139 -13.30 -9.57 1.00
CA LYS A 139 -14.21 -9.39 2.16
C LYS A 139 -14.39 -7.92 2.54
N ARG A 140 -13.51 -7.05 2.05
CA ARG A 140 -13.54 -5.61 2.28
C ARG A 140 -13.89 -4.81 1.02
N ASP A 141 -14.48 -5.47 0.02
CA ASP A 141 -14.89 -4.88 -1.25
C ASP A 141 -13.74 -4.27 -2.08
N VAL A 142 -12.52 -4.76 -1.85
CA VAL A 142 -11.36 -4.40 -2.68
C VAL A 142 -11.35 -5.28 -3.93
N PRO A 143 -11.46 -4.73 -5.16
CA PRO A 143 -11.45 -5.52 -6.37
C PRO A 143 -10.06 -6.09 -6.66
N VAL A 144 -9.99 -7.39 -6.91
CA VAL A 144 -8.74 -8.14 -7.16
C VAL A 144 -8.82 -9.08 -8.36
N ASP A 145 -9.86 -8.98 -9.19
CA ASP A 145 -10.13 -9.93 -10.28
C ASP A 145 -9.03 -9.97 -11.35
N ASP A 146 -8.40 -8.84 -11.63
CA ASP A 146 -7.27 -8.73 -12.55
C ASP A 146 -6.00 -9.36 -11.97
N ILE A 147 -5.75 -9.17 -10.67
CA ILE A 147 -4.61 -9.77 -9.96
C ILE A 147 -4.79 -11.28 -9.84
N GLU A 148 -6.03 -11.76 -9.65
CA GLU A 148 -6.33 -13.19 -9.64
C GLU A 148 -5.99 -13.85 -10.97
N ARG A 149 -6.31 -13.21 -12.10
CA ARG A 149 -5.88 -13.71 -13.42
C ARG A 149 -4.37 -13.80 -13.55
N LEU A 150 -3.64 -12.82 -13.05
CA LEU A 150 -2.17 -12.84 -13.05
C LEU A 150 -1.62 -13.96 -12.15
N ALA A 151 -2.23 -14.19 -10.99
CA ALA A 151 -1.86 -15.29 -10.10
C ALA A 151 -2.12 -16.66 -10.74
N GLU A 152 -3.23 -16.83 -11.48
CA GLU A 152 -3.49 -18.04 -12.26
C GLU A 152 -2.49 -18.25 -13.42
N ILE A 153 -2.05 -17.17 -14.07
CA ILE A 153 -0.97 -17.24 -15.07
C ILE A 153 0.32 -17.70 -14.41
N SER A 154 0.68 -17.11 -13.27
CA SER A 154 1.86 -17.53 -12.49
C SER A 154 1.78 -19.00 -12.08
N LYS A 155 0.60 -19.48 -11.65
CA LYS A 155 0.39 -20.91 -11.34
C LYS A 155 0.66 -21.80 -12.56
N LYS A 156 0.14 -21.42 -13.71
CA LYS A 156 0.38 -22.16 -14.97
C LYS A 156 1.86 -22.19 -15.33
N THR A 157 2.56 -21.06 -15.25
CA THR A 157 4.01 -20.94 -15.47
C THR A 157 4.79 -21.86 -14.53
N PHE A 158 4.37 -21.95 -13.26
CA PHE A 158 4.97 -22.86 -12.28
C PHE A 158 4.77 -24.34 -12.66
N LEU A 159 3.54 -24.71 -13.06
CA LEU A 159 3.20 -26.08 -13.46
C LEU A 159 3.93 -26.51 -14.75
N GLU A 160 4.28 -25.57 -15.62
CA GLU A 160 5.11 -25.78 -16.83
C GLU A 160 6.61 -25.93 -16.50
N GLY A 161 7.03 -25.71 -15.25
CA GLY A 161 8.40 -25.88 -14.78
C GLY A 161 9.26 -24.61 -14.79
N GLU A 162 8.71 -23.46 -15.18
CA GLU A 162 9.39 -22.15 -15.18
C GLU A 162 9.39 -21.53 -13.77
N THR A 163 9.96 -22.23 -12.80
CA THR A 163 9.84 -21.89 -11.36
C THR A 163 10.28 -20.47 -11.02
N LEU A 164 11.44 -20.01 -11.53
CA LEU A 164 11.95 -18.66 -11.21
C LEU A 164 11.06 -17.55 -11.78
N ARG A 165 10.53 -17.75 -12.97
CA ARG A 165 9.58 -16.81 -13.57
C ARG A 165 8.28 -16.75 -12.78
N ALA A 166 7.74 -17.91 -12.42
CA ALA A 166 6.53 -17.99 -11.59
C ALA A 166 6.71 -17.30 -10.22
N ILE A 167 7.89 -17.42 -9.59
CA ILE A 167 8.22 -16.71 -8.34
C ILE A 167 8.21 -15.21 -8.57
N SER A 168 8.80 -14.72 -9.65
CA SER A 168 8.77 -13.29 -9.99
C SER A 168 7.36 -12.79 -10.19
N ASP A 169 6.56 -13.50 -10.98
CA ASP A 169 5.18 -13.13 -11.31
C ASP A 169 4.30 -13.11 -10.05
N ILE A 170 4.38 -14.14 -9.19
CA ILE A 170 3.58 -14.18 -7.97
C ILE A 170 4.01 -13.15 -6.92
N SER A 171 5.32 -12.80 -6.88
CA SER A 171 5.81 -11.71 -6.04
C SER A 171 5.22 -10.37 -6.46
N GLN A 172 5.13 -10.10 -7.76
CA GLN A 172 4.48 -8.90 -8.28
C GLN A 172 2.98 -8.88 -7.95
N CYS A 173 2.30 -10.02 -8.10
CA CYS A 173 0.89 -10.12 -7.70
C CYS A 173 0.70 -9.77 -6.23
N LEU A 174 1.56 -10.29 -5.34
CA LEU A 174 1.50 -10.00 -3.90
C LEU A 174 1.65 -8.50 -3.61
N GLU A 175 2.62 -7.84 -4.24
CA GLU A 175 2.83 -6.40 -4.08
C GLU A 175 1.64 -5.59 -4.65
N PHE A 176 1.06 -5.99 -5.78
CA PHE A 176 -0.14 -5.33 -6.32
C PHE A 176 -1.35 -5.46 -5.39
N VAL A 177 -1.56 -6.63 -4.77
CA VAL A 177 -2.66 -6.78 -3.78
C VAL A 177 -2.43 -5.89 -2.57
N LYS A 178 -1.20 -5.87 -2.02
CA LYS A 178 -0.85 -5.02 -0.87
C LYS A 178 -1.07 -3.55 -1.18
N LEU A 179 -0.59 -3.07 -2.32
CA LEU A 179 -0.73 -1.69 -2.75
C LEU A 179 -2.21 -1.32 -2.92
N ARG A 180 -2.98 -2.14 -3.64
CA ARG A 180 -4.40 -1.90 -3.89
C ARG A 180 -5.22 -1.91 -2.59
N TYR A 181 -4.96 -2.86 -1.71
CA TYR A 181 -5.59 -2.91 -0.39
C TYR A 181 -5.36 -1.62 0.38
N ARG A 182 -4.10 -1.16 0.47
CA ARG A 182 -3.74 0.09 1.13
C ARG A 182 -4.43 1.31 0.47
N ASN A 183 -4.43 1.38 -0.86
CA ASN A 183 -5.03 2.49 -1.58
C ASN A 183 -6.54 2.59 -1.35
N VAL A 184 -7.25 1.46 -1.30
CA VAL A 184 -8.70 1.45 -1.02
C VAL A 184 -8.99 1.82 0.44
N GLU A 185 -8.19 1.36 1.40
CA GLU A 185 -8.36 1.75 2.81
C GLU A 185 -8.06 3.25 3.01
N ASN A 186 -7.02 3.79 2.39
CA ASN A 186 -6.72 5.22 2.41
C ASN A 186 -7.88 6.04 1.81
N LEU A 187 -8.44 5.59 0.68
CA LEU A 187 -9.62 6.23 0.09
C LEU A 187 -10.81 6.25 1.05
N LYS A 188 -11.11 5.14 1.71
CA LYS A 188 -12.22 5.08 2.69
C LYS A 188 -12.02 6.05 3.85
N ASN A 189 -10.81 6.09 4.40
CA ASN A 189 -10.46 7.00 5.49
C ASN A 189 -10.59 8.46 5.04
N TYR A 190 -10.06 8.80 3.88
CA TYR A 190 -10.18 10.13 3.29
C TYR A 190 -11.64 10.55 3.08
N LEU A 191 -12.46 9.68 2.50
CA LEU A 191 -13.89 9.96 2.30
C LEU A 191 -14.60 10.22 3.62
N ALA A 192 -14.32 9.43 4.65
CA ALA A 192 -14.90 9.62 5.98
C ALA A 192 -14.47 10.96 6.60
N GLU A 193 -13.21 11.32 6.45
CA GLU A 193 -12.68 12.59 6.93
C GLU A 193 -13.28 13.79 6.19
N MET A 194 -13.34 13.76 4.86
CA MET A 194 -13.92 14.81 4.04
C MET A 194 -15.41 15.02 4.35
N LEU A 195 -16.18 13.93 4.50
CA LEU A 195 -17.60 14.02 4.86
C LEU A 195 -17.84 14.67 6.23
N ARG A 196 -16.86 14.58 7.14
CA ARG A 196 -16.90 15.23 8.44
C ARG A 196 -16.45 16.69 8.35
N THR A 197 -15.39 16.96 7.61
CA THR A 197 -14.70 18.25 7.59
C THR A 197 -15.40 19.29 6.70
N ILE A 198 -15.93 18.90 5.53
CA ILE A 198 -16.60 19.83 4.61
C ILE A 198 -17.75 20.61 5.30
N PRO A 199 -18.69 19.99 6.03
CA PRO A 199 -19.75 20.71 6.71
C PRO A 199 -19.25 21.68 7.79
N GLU A 200 -18.15 21.34 8.48
CA GLU A 200 -17.54 22.20 9.51
C GLU A 200 -16.91 23.43 8.88
N LEU A 201 -16.10 23.25 7.84
CA LEU A 201 -15.50 24.36 7.08
C LEU A 201 -16.56 25.28 6.46
N THR A 202 -17.64 24.72 5.90
CA THR A 202 -18.74 25.50 5.34
C THR A 202 -19.42 26.37 6.41
N LYS A 203 -19.61 25.85 7.63
CA LYS A 203 -20.14 26.63 8.76
C LYS A 203 -19.22 27.77 9.19
N MET A 204 -17.90 27.58 9.01
CA MET A 204 -16.87 28.60 9.29
C MET A 204 -16.74 29.63 8.16
N GLY A 205 -17.53 29.52 7.07
CA GLY A 205 -17.47 30.41 5.92
C GLY A 205 -16.31 30.15 4.96
N VAL A 206 -15.63 29.01 5.09
CA VAL A 206 -14.54 28.61 4.20
C VAL A 206 -15.11 27.99 2.92
N SER A 207 -14.60 28.39 1.76
CA SER A 207 -15.03 27.82 0.48
C SER A 207 -14.58 26.37 0.35
N THR A 208 -15.54 25.45 0.21
CA THR A 208 -15.31 24.00 0.08
C THR A 208 -15.43 23.49 -1.35
N ASN A 209 -15.68 24.34 -2.33
CA ASN A 209 -15.95 23.96 -3.73
C ASN A 209 -14.84 23.08 -4.33
N SER A 210 -13.57 23.46 -4.13
CA SER A 210 -12.41 22.68 -4.65
C SER A 210 -12.31 21.31 -4.00
N MET A 211 -12.64 21.19 -2.70
CA MET A 211 -12.65 19.92 -1.97
C MET A 211 -13.77 19.02 -2.47
N GLU A 212 -14.96 19.56 -2.68
CA GLU A 212 -16.10 18.83 -3.21
C GLU A 212 -15.87 18.34 -4.65
N GLU A 213 -15.25 19.14 -5.51
CA GLU A 213 -14.87 18.71 -6.86
C GLU A 213 -13.83 17.60 -6.84
N SER A 214 -12.82 17.71 -5.98
CA SER A 214 -11.81 16.67 -5.81
C SER A 214 -12.43 15.38 -5.29
N LEU A 215 -13.35 15.47 -4.34
CA LEU A 215 -14.11 14.33 -3.82
C LEU A 215 -14.92 13.64 -4.92
N LYS A 216 -15.66 14.42 -5.75
CA LYS A 216 -16.42 13.89 -6.90
C LYS A 216 -15.49 13.20 -7.92
N THR A 217 -14.34 13.80 -8.22
CA THR A 217 -13.36 13.25 -9.14
C THR A 217 -12.77 11.94 -8.61
N ALA A 218 -12.39 11.92 -7.32
CA ALA A 218 -11.87 10.72 -6.65
C ALA A 218 -12.90 9.58 -6.64
N LEU A 219 -14.17 9.88 -6.34
CA LEU A 219 -15.25 8.89 -6.37
C LEU A 219 -15.49 8.33 -7.78
N ASN A 220 -15.45 9.17 -8.82
CA ASN A 220 -15.61 8.71 -10.19
C ASN A 220 -14.42 7.85 -10.66
N ALA A 221 -13.19 8.26 -10.36
CA ALA A 221 -12.00 7.48 -10.67
C ALA A 221 -12.01 6.11 -9.95
N SER A 222 -12.43 6.09 -8.68
CA SER A 222 -12.60 4.85 -7.91
C SER A 222 -13.65 3.92 -8.54
N ARG A 223 -14.80 4.46 -8.97
CA ARG A 223 -15.84 3.69 -9.70
C ARG A 223 -15.31 3.09 -11.01
N ASN A 224 -14.41 3.81 -11.68
CA ASN A 224 -13.75 3.36 -12.91
C ASN A 224 -12.51 2.49 -12.66
N ARG A 225 -12.28 2.05 -11.40
CA ARG A 225 -11.13 1.22 -10.97
C ARG A 225 -9.76 1.87 -11.23
N GLN A 226 -9.68 3.18 -11.31
CA GLN A 226 -8.45 3.95 -11.45
C GLN A 226 -7.86 4.27 -10.07
N PHE A 227 -7.54 3.22 -9.28
CA PHE A 227 -7.17 3.36 -7.87
C PHE A 227 -5.87 4.11 -7.64
N ASP A 228 -4.88 3.92 -8.51
CA ASP A 228 -3.60 4.62 -8.40
C ASP A 228 -3.77 6.11 -8.63
N TYR A 229 -4.51 6.50 -9.68
CA TYR A 229 -4.86 7.90 -9.94
C TYR A 229 -5.69 8.50 -8.80
N THR A 230 -6.66 7.74 -8.28
CA THR A 230 -7.48 8.18 -7.14
C THR A 230 -6.62 8.42 -5.91
N ASN A 231 -5.68 7.52 -5.62
CA ASN A 231 -4.79 7.64 -4.48
C ASN A 231 -3.85 8.85 -4.62
N ASP A 232 -3.25 9.06 -5.79
CA ASP A 232 -2.39 10.22 -6.05
C ASP A 232 -3.15 11.55 -5.89
N LEU A 233 -4.40 11.60 -6.36
CA LEU A 233 -5.27 12.77 -6.20
C LEU A 233 -5.56 13.06 -4.72
N ILE A 234 -5.89 12.02 -3.96
CA ILE A 234 -6.20 12.11 -2.52
C ILE A 234 -4.96 12.52 -1.73
N GLU A 235 -3.83 11.85 -1.94
CA GLU A 235 -2.58 12.20 -1.27
C GLU A 235 -2.14 13.62 -1.61
N GLY A 236 -2.34 14.06 -2.85
CA GLY A 236 -2.09 15.43 -3.25
C GLY A 236 -2.93 16.43 -2.44
N ARG A 237 -4.23 16.16 -2.29
CA ARG A 237 -5.15 17.06 -1.54
C ARG A 237 -4.90 17.04 -0.04
N MET A 238 -4.56 15.88 0.53
CA MET A 238 -4.17 15.82 1.95
C MET A 238 -2.93 16.67 2.22
N ARG A 239 -1.91 16.57 1.37
CA ARG A 239 -0.72 17.41 1.48
C ARG A 239 -1.02 18.90 1.33
N GLU A 240 -1.91 19.29 0.43
CA GLU A 240 -2.36 20.68 0.30
C GLU A 240 -3.00 21.21 1.58
N LEU A 241 -3.85 20.41 2.23
CA LEU A 241 -4.48 20.76 3.49
C LEU A 241 -3.45 20.88 4.63
N GLU A 242 -2.58 19.90 4.78
CA GLU A 242 -1.54 19.91 5.82
C GLU A 242 -0.58 21.08 5.64
N ILE A 243 -0.19 21.42 4.40
CA ILE A 243 0.60 22.62 4.10
C ILE A 243 -0.16 23.90 4.48
N ARG A 244 -1.45 23.96 4.17
CA ARG A 244 -2.30 25.11 4.54
C ARG A 244 -2.33 25.30 6.05
N ASP A 245 -2.62 24.26 6.80
CA ASP A 245 -2.69 24.29 8.26
C ASP A 245 -1.37 24.75 8.88
N GLU A 246 -0.24 24.26 8.36
CA GLU A 246 1.09 24.67 8.82
C GLU A 246 1.38 26.14 8.49
N LEU A 247 1.04 26.61 7.31
CA LEU A 247 1.21 28.01 6.91
C LEU A 247 0.29 28.95 7.71
N GLU A 248 -0.93 28.53 8.06
CA GLU A 248 -1.80 29.26 8.96
C GLU A 248 -1.24 29.36 10.37
N SER A 249 -0.66 28.28 10.90
CA SER A 249 0.03 28.25 12.20
C SER A 249 1.24 29.19 12.24
N ILE A 250 2.08 29.15 11.19
CA ILE A 250 3.21 30.09 11.02
C ILE A 250 2.69 31.52 10.94
N GLY A 251 1.66 31.78 10.11
CA GLY A 251 1.03 33.09 9.96
C GLY A 251 0.48 33.63 11.27
N GLN A 252 -0.18 32.81 12.06
CA GLN A 252 -0.66 33.18 13.39
C GLN A 252 0.49 33.60 14.31
N THR A 253 1.57 32.84 14.32
CA THR A 253 2.80 33.18 15.08
C THR A 253 3.37 34.53 14.66
N ILE A 254 3.42 34.81 13.36
CA ILE A 254 3.89 36.09 12.81
C ILE A 254 2.99 37.24 13.29
N LYS A 255 1.67 37.08 13.16
CA LYS A 255 0.71 38.10 13.58
C LYS A 255 0.81 38.45 15.07
N GLU A 256 1.12 37.48 15.91
CA GLU A 256 1.21 37.67 17.36
C GLU A 256 2.57 38.27 17.81
N LYS A 257 3.65 37.92 17.11
CA LYS A 257 5.00 38.22 17.59
C LYS A 257 5.73 39.30 16.78
N VAL A 258 5.30 39.56 15.53
CA VAL A 258 5.98 40.47 14.59
C VAL A 258 5.11 41.71 14.36
N SER A 259 5.57 42.86 14.83
CA SER A 259 4.87 44.17 14.65
C SER A 259 5.40 44.93 13.42
N VAL A 260 6.64 44.68 13.03
CA VAL A 260 7.31 45.30 11.90
C VAL A 260 8.05 44.20 11.17
N ARG A 261 8.13 44.31 9.84
CA ARG A 261 8.85 43.34 9.02
C ARG A 261 10.27 43.14 9.55
N PRO A 262 10.65 41.89 9.91
CA PRO A 262 11.99 41.60 10.37
C PRO A 262 13.01 41.77 9.24
N GLU A 263 14.15 42.42 9.54
CA GLU A 263 15.26 42.56 8.62
C GLU A 263 16.53 42.08 9.31
N MET A 264 17.29 41.18 8.65
CA MET A 264 18.54 40.63 9.18
C MET A 264 19.45 40.20 8.02
N GLN A 265 20.75 40.24 8.19
CA GLN A 265 21.71 39.67 7.26
C GLN A 265 21.89 38.17 7.59
N LEU A 266 22.08 37.34 6.58
CA LEU A 266 22.28 35.90 6.78
C LEU A 266 23.48 35.58 7.65
N ALA A 267 24.51 36.43 7.64
CA ALA A 267 25.71 36.31 8.48
C ALA A 267 25.43 36.48 10.00
N ASP A 268 24.30 37.11 10.34
CA ASP A 268 23.92 37.38 11.73
C ASP A 268 22.98 36.32 12.31
N LEU A 269 22.61 35.31 11.48
CA LEU A 269 21.74 34.23 11.91
C LEU A 269 22.42 33.27 12.88
N ASN A 270 21.61 32.72 13.78
CA ASN A 270 22.02 31.57 14.57
C ASN A 270 22.28 30.36 13.68
N GLY A 271 23.27 29.52 13.98
CA GLY A 271 23.65 28.38 13.16
C GLY A 271 22.49 27.37 12.89
N MET A 272 21.56 27.23 13.86
CA MET A 272 20.37 26.41 13.66
C MET A 272 19.36 27.05 12.70
N ASP A 273 19.32 28.37 12.64
CA ASP A 273 18.45 29.10 11.71
C ASP A 273 19.00 29.03 10.28
N VAL A 274 20.33 29.03 10.11
CA VAL A 274 21.02 28.83 8.82
C VAL A 274 20.56 27.52 8.16
N TRP A 275 20.47 26.44 8.93
CA TRP A 275 19.98 25.16 8.41
C TRP A 275 18.58 25.28 7.75
N ALA A 276 17.66 26.01 8.37
CA ALA A 276 16.31 26.20 7.80
C ALA A 276 16.34 26.94 6.45
N PHE A 277 17.26 27.89 6.30
CA PHE A 277 17.47 28.59 5.03
C PHE A 277 18.12 27.71 3.96
N GLU A 278 19.11 26.89 4.32
CA GLU A 278 19.71 25.92 3.41
C GLU A 278 18.67 24.95 2.87
N LYS A 279 17.84 24.39 3.75
CA LYS A 279 16.73 23.51 3.36
C LYS A 279 15.71 24.21 2.46
N MET A 280 15.31 25.42 2.80
CA MET A 280 14.41 26.21 1.95
C MET A 280 15.02 26.47 0.57
N SER A 281 16.32 26.72 0.48
CA SER A 281 17.02 26.89 -0.80
C SER A 281 16.94 25.62 -1.67
N GLU A 282 17.11 24.44 -1.08
CA GLU A 282 16.94 23.15 -1.77
C GLU A 282 15.50 23.02 -2.33
N ILE A 283 14.48 23.36 -1.53
CA ILE A 283 13.07 23.32 -1.96
C ILE A 283 12.79 24.31 -3.08
N ILE A 284 13.32 25.51 -3.01
CA ILE A 284 13.19 26.52 -4.08
C ILE A 284 13.76 25.98 -5.40
N GLN A 285 14.97 25.42 -5.37
CA GLN A 285 15.62 24.86 -6.57
C GLN A 285 14.81 23.72 -7.15
N MET A 286 14.34 22.79 -6.31
CA MET A 286 13.53 21.66 -6.71
C MET A 286 12.18 22.12 -7.31
N THR A 287 11.51 23.10 -6.70
CA THR A 287 10.24 23.65 -7.18
C THR A 287 10.41 24.35 -8.51
N THR A 288 11.49 25.15 -8.66
CA THR A 288 11.80 25.82 -9.92
C THR A 288 12.03 24.83 -11.06
N ALA A 289 12.82 23.76 -10.81
CA ALA A 289 13.05 22.71 -11.78
C ALA A 289 11.75 21.95 -12.14
N SER A 290 10.91 21.66 -11.14
CA SER A 290 9.64 20.96 -11.33
C SER A 290 8.61 21.80 -12.11
N ASN A 291 8.57 23.09 -11.90
CA ASN A 291 7.70 24.00 -12.65
C ASN A 291 8.09 24.04 -14.14
N LEU A 292 9.38 24.00 -14.47
CA LEU A 292 9.89 23.91 -15.84
C LEU A 292 9.50 22.59 -16.53
N THR A 293 9.40 21.50 -15.78
CA THR A 293 9.08 20.16 -16.31
C THR A 293 7.58 19.81 -16.21
N GLY A 294 6.76 20.67 -15.61
CA GLY A 294 5.32 20.42 -15.40
C GLY A 294 4.99 19.38 -14.32
N THR A 295 5.95 18.99 -13.49
CA THR A 295 5.78 17.95 -12.46
C THR A 295 5.40 18.53 -11.09
N ARG A 296 4.22 19.18 -10.99
CA ARG A 296 3.71 19.82 -9.78
C ARG A 296 3.69 18.93 -8.54
N SER A 297 3.44 17.62 -8.70
CA SER A 297 3.40 16.67 -7.58
C SER A 297 4.73 16.55 -6.84
N ILE A 298 5.86 16.71 -7.51
CA ILE A 298 7.20 16.65 -6.90
C ILE A 298 7.42 17.87 -6.01
N SER A 299 7.07 19.07 -6.50
CA SER A 299 7.14 20.32 -5.73
C SER A 299 6.29 20.24 -4.46
N LEU A 300 5.06 19.75 -4.59
CA LEU A 300 4.14 19.61 -3.47
C LEU A 300 4.66 18.62 -2.41
N LYS A 301 5.21 17.47 -2.84
CA LYS A 301 5.81 16.48 -1.93
C LYS A 301 7.00 17.05 -1.16
N GLY A 302 7.89 17.74 -1.85
CA GLY A 302 9.07 18.35 -1.24
C GLY A 302 8.71 19.44 -0.24
N LEU A 303 7.83 20.36 -0.62
CA LEU A 303 7.38 21.43 0.27
C LEU A 303 6.63 20.89 1.48
N HIS A 304 5.77 19.88 1.29
CA HIS A 304 5.09 19.20 2.38
C HIS A 304 6.08 18.55 3.35
N SER A 305 7.04 17.76 2.83
CA SER A 305 8.06 17.14 3.68
C SER A 305 8.84 18.16 4.49
N PHE A 306 9.21 19.25 3.88
CA PHE A 306 9.92 20.32 4.55
C PHE A 306 9.06 20.98 5.63
N LEU A 307 7.90 21.52 5.29
CA LEU A 307 7.07 22.28 6.24
C LEU A 307 6.55 21.43 7.39
N VAL A 308 5.89 20.31 7.06
CA VAL A 308 5.14 19.50 8.04
C VAL A 308 6.06 18.63 8.90
N ASN A 309 7.15 18.12 8.34
CA ASN A 309 8.05 17.22 9.09
C ASN A 309 9.33 17.90 9.58
N GLU A 310 10.05 18.58 8.68
CA GLU A 310 11.39 19.08 9.01
C GLU A 310 11.31 20.44 9.72
N PHE A 311 10.58 21.40 9.18
CA PHE A 311 10.47 22.76 9.75
C PHE A 311 9.63 22.77 11.03
N SER A 312 8.53 22.05 11.09
CA SER A 312 7.71 21.89 12.29
C SER A 312 8.55 21.31 13.45
N THR A 313 9.36 20.28 13.18
CA THR A 313 10.29 19.71 14.16
C THR A 313 11.38 20.71 14.60
N TYR A 314 11.94 21.45 13.65
CA TYR A 314 12.90 22.50 13.94
C TYR A 314 12.27 23.60 14.81
N TYR A 315 11.06 24.06 14.44
CA TYR A 315 10.36 25.11 15.17
C TYR A 315 10.11 24.72 16.63
N GLU A 316 9.55 23.55 16.87
CA GLU A 316 9.26 23.06 18.22
C GLU A 316 10.50 22.90 19.08
N ASN A 317 11.57 22.36 18.53
CA ASN A 317 12.78 22.05 19.30
C ASN A 317 13.76 23.22 19.46
N ASN A 318 13.80 24.16 18.51
CA ASN A 318 14.85 25.17 18.43
C ASN A 318 14.34 26.61 18.38
N ALA A 319 13.22 26.88 17.72
CA ALA A 319 12.78 28.25 17.47
C ALA A 319 11.68 28.72 18.41
N ARG A 320 10.74 27.89 18.81
CA ARG A 320 9.53 28.26 19.56
C ARG A 320 9.83 29.12 20.79
N LYS A 321 10.68 28.65 21.69
CA LYS A 321 11.05 29.39 22.90
C LYS A 321 11.74 30.73 22.57
N ARG A 322 12.60 30.74 21.57
CA ARG A 322 13.32 31.96 21.13
C ARG A 322 12.34 32.95 20.47
N VAL A 323 11.33 32.47 19.72
CA VAL A 323 10.24 33.31 19.19
C VAL A 323 9.41 33.93 20.32
N GLU A 324 9.11 33.16 21.38
CA GLU A 324 8.43 33.67 22.57
C GLU A 324 9.26 34.77 23.29
N GLU A 325 10.56 34.60 23.35
CA GLU A 325 11.52 35.54 23.89
C GLU A 325 11.86 36.72 22.94
N LYS A 326 11.25 36.75 21.76
CA LYS A 326 11.45 37.76 20.70
C LYS A 326 12.88 37.83 20.18
N ASP A 327 13.56 36.69 20.09
CA ASP A 327 14.86 36.55 19.45
C ASP A 327 14.80 37.00 17.99
N PRO A 328 15.59 38.01 17.56
CA PRO A 328 15.49 38.54 16.19
C PRO A 328 15.77 37.50 15.09
N SER A 329 16.74 36.58 15.32
CA SER A 329 17.11 35.55 14.36
C SER A 329 15.99 34.55 14.16
N ALA A 330 15.39 34.07 15.26
CA ALA A 330 14.26 33.14 15.18
C ALA A 330 13.02 33.76 14.51
N LEU A 331 12.68 35.01 14.87
CA LEU A 331 11.58 35.76 14.27
C LEU A 331 11.77 35.98 12.77
N PHE A 332 12.98 36.37 12.36
CA PHE A 332 13.32 36.54 10.96
C PHE A 332 13.21 35.23 10.20
N THR A 333 13.72 34.14 10.77
CA THR A 333 13.67 32.80 10.15
C THR A 333 12.23 32.34 9.93
N VAL A 334 11.40 32.36 10.95
CA VAL A 334 9.99 31.95 10.86
C VAL A 334 9.23 32.81 9.84
N TYR A 335 9.47 34.13 9.85
CA TYR A 335 8.85 35.07 8.91
C TYR A 335 9.23 34.77 7.46
N ILE A 336 10.53 34.61 7.16
CA ILE A 336 10.99 34.35 5.81
C ILE A 336 10.57 32.97 5.31
N ILE A 337 10.70 31.93 6.13
CA ILE A 337 10.24 30.59 5.78
C ILE A 337 8.74 30.61 5.42
N GLY A 338 7.93 31.28 6.24
CA GLY A 338 6.49 31.39 6.00
C GLY A 338 6.16 32.11 4.69
N ILE A 339 6.72 33.31 4.44
CA ILE A 339 6.38 34.09 3.23
C ILE A 339 6.90 33.42 1.94
N VAL A 340 8.10 32.79 1.98
CA VAL A 340 8.67 32.07 0.84
C VAL A 340 7.83 30.81 0.55
N SER A 341 7.47 30.04 1.58
CA SER A 341 6.61 28.87 1.41
C SER A 341 5.24 29.25 0.85
N LEU A 342 4.68 30.35 1.31
CA LEU A 342 3.41 30.89 0.82
C LEU A 342 3.50 31.25 -0.68
N LYS A 343 4.62 31.84 -1.12
CA LYS A 343 4.87 32.10 -2.54
C LYS A 343 5.04 30.82 -3.34
N LEU A 344 5.79 29.83 -2.81
CA LEU A 344 5.96 28.52 -3.48
C LEU A 344 4.63 27.81 -3.70
N VAL A 345 3.74 27.90 -2.74
CA VAL A 345 2.43 27.22 -2.79
C VAL A 345 1.37 28.01 -3.55
N SER A 346 1.60 29.30 -3.81
CA SER A 346 0.63 30.17 -4.47
C SER A 346 0.27 29.71 -5.89
N ASP A 347 1.16 28.99 -6.56
CA ASP A 347 0.90 28.40 -7.89
C ASP A 347 0.06 27.09 -7.79
N LEU A 348 0.00 26.48 -6.61
CA LEU A 348 -0.68 25.20 -6.36
C LEU A 348 -2.07 25.42 -5.75
N ILE A 349 -2.15 26.25 -4.72
CA ILE A 349 -3.38 26.59 -3.99
C ILE A 349 -3.54 28.13 -3.87
N PRO A 350 -3.74 28.85 -5.00
CA PRO A 350 -3.68 30.30 -5.03
C PRO A 350 -4.65 31.01 -4.09
N VAL A 351 -5.86 30.48 -3.95
CA VAL A 351 -6.89 31.09 -3.07
C VAL A 351 -6.47 31.02 -1.61
N ALA A 352 -6.05 29.85 -1.13
CA ALA A 352 -5.62 29.69 0.26
C ALA A 352 -4.35 30.49 0.56
N ALA A 353 -3.39 30.51 -0.39
CA ALA A 353 -2.17 31.30 -0.24
C ALA A 353 -2.48 32.80 -0.13
N GLU A 354 -3.41 33.32 -0.93
CA GLU A 354 -3.84 34.71 -0.88
C GLU A 354 -4.58 35.03 0.41
N GLU A 355 -5.48 34.16 0.86
CA GLU A 355 -6.20 34.34 2.15
C GLU A 355 -5.21 34.44 3.33
N ILE A 356 -4.24 33.53 3.42
CA ILE A 356 -3.21 33.55 4.47
C ILE A 356 -2.35 34.81 4.37
N TYR A 357 -1.96 35.19 3.14
CA TYR A 357 -1.21 36.41 2.92
C TYR A 357 -1.93 37.65 3.43
N GLN A 358 -3.18 37.83 3.02
CA GLN A 358 -4.00 38.99 3.41
C GLN A 358 -4.23 39.04 4.91
N GLN A 359 -4.39 37.90 5.56
CA GLN A 359 -4.67 37.81 7.00
C GLN A 359 -3.45 38.05 7.87
N TYR A 360 -2.25 37.61 7.47
CA TYR A 360 -1.10 37.54 8.34
C TYR A 360 0.11 38.37 7.88
N TYR A 361 0.29 38.57 6.58
CA TYR A 361 1.50 39.19 6.02
C TYR A 361 1.27 40.55 5.37
N ARG A 362 0.06 40.84 4.91
CA ARG A 362 -0.27 42.05 4.16
C ARG A 362 0.12 43.36 4.90
N GLY A 363 0.00 43.37 6.22
CA GLY A 363 0.39 44.54 7.03
C GLY A 363 1.89 44.74 7.16
N LEU A 364 2.69 43.71 6.90
CA LEU A 364 4.15 43.72 7.00
C LEU A 364 4.83 43.88 5.61
N GLU A 365 4.14 43.47 4.55
CA GLU A 365 4.63 43.50 3.18
C GLU A 365 4.07 44.68 2.40
N ARG A 366 4.84 45.15 1.39
CA ARG A 366 4.43 46.26 0.50
C ARG A 366 3.52 45.80 -0.62
N ASP A 367 3.67 44.56 -1.05
CA ASP A 367 2.94 44.03 -2.20
C ASP A 367 1.46 43.80 -1.84
N PRO A 368 0.49 44.15 -2.71
CA PRO A 368 -0.93 44.02 -2.43
C PRO A 368 -1.43 42.56 -2.36
N SER A 369 -0.71 41.63 -3.00
CA SER A 369 -1.06 40.23 -3.12
C SER A 369 0.17 39.35 -3.23
N ILE A 370 0.16 38.15 -2.66
CA ILE A 370 1.24 37.15 -2.81
C ILE A 370 1.37 36.71 -4.28
N LEU A 371 0.28 36.78 -5.05
CA LEU A 371 0.28 36.35 -6.45
C LEU A 371 1.05 37.33 -7.35
N THR A 372 1.14 38.61 -6.95
CA THR A 372 1.87 39.65 -7.69
C THR A 372 3.36 39.73 -7.33
N VAL A 373 3.79 39.11 -6.24
CA VAL A 373 5.20 39.07 -5.85
C VAL A 373 5.98 38.25 -6.88
N THR A 374 7.05 38.83 -7.42
CA THR A 374 7.88 38.15 -8.42
C THR A 374 8.82 37.15 -7.76
N TRP A 375 8.96 35.98 -8.37
CA TRP A 375 9.80 34.90 -7.88
C TRP A 375 11.27 35.26 -7.62
N PRO A 376 11.95 35.98 -8.49
CA PRO A 376 13.35 36.38 -8.28
C PRO A 376 13.58 37.27 -7.05
N GLU A 377 12.63 38.11 -6.67
CA GLU A 377 12.80 39.04 -5.55
C GLU A 377 12.89 38.33 -4.20
N ILE A 378 12.11 37.27 -3.99
CA ILE A 378 12.17 36.48 -2.76
C ILE A 378 13.47 35.70 -2.68
N VAL A 379 13.91 35.08 -3.77
CA VAL A 379 15.17 34.31 -3.84
C VAL A 379 16.38 35.22 -3.65
N MET A 380 16.39 36.41 -4.25
CA MET A 380 17.49 37.37 -4.07
C MET A 380 17.54 37.99 -2.67
N ARG A 381 16.42 38.04 -1.94
CA ARG A 381 16.40 38.46 -0.53
C ARG A 381 17.04 37.43 0.40
N LEU A 382 17.09 36.15 -0.01
CA LEU A 382 17.78 35.07 0.71
C LEU A 382 19.26 34.98 0.36
N ALA A 383 19.68 35.50 -0.82
CA ALA A 383 21.05 35.42 -1.31
C ALA A 383 21.92 36.67 -0.98
N LYS A 384 21.33 37.70 -0.43
CA LYS A 384 21.99 38.93 0.05
C LYS A 384 22.06 38.98 1.57
#